data_55344a6aed562f2e5049f25a89551825
#
_entry.id   55344a6aed562f2e5049f25a89551825
#
_cell.length_a   1.000
_cell.length_b   1.000
_cell.length_c   1.000
_cell.angle_alpha   90.00
_cell.angle_beta   90.00
_cell.angle_gamma   90.00
#
_symmetry.space_group_name_H-M   'P 1'
#
loop_
_entity.id
_entity.type
_entity.pdbx_description
1 polymer ?
#
loop_
_entity_poly.entity_id
_entity_poly.type
_entity_poly.pdbx_seq_one_letter_code
_entity_poly.pdbx_strand_id
1 'polypeptide(L)'
;MKQTTLRQRALTGLGQLLITALVCLLCATGWSLTSWAQSATADLSPHAVQAISDLRQKAFTASQKGQFTEAETYWSELIEYLPDEAALWSNRGNVRVSQNKLVEALEDYNQAVALAPERPDPYLNRGAALEGLGRWEDAIADYTQVLALNPDDAAAYNNRGNAQAGLGHWETALADYQKAADLDPKFAFARVNAALAEYQLGHADEAIRQFRSLTRRYPSFADARAALTAALWGQGMSGEAESNWVAVVGLDGRYKDLAWVSTVRRWPPAMVAALEKFLNL
;
A
#
# COMPACT_ATOMS: atom_id res chain seq x y z
N MET A 1 -2.72 -23.06 24.36
CA MET A 1 -2.50 -23.45 22.96
C MET A 1 -3.49 -22.87 21.94
N LYS A 2 -4.42 -21.95 22.30
CA LYS A 2 -5.38 -21.33 21.34
C LYS A 2 -5.07 -19.88 20.95
N GLN A 3 -4.10 -19.23 21.57
CA GLN A 3 -3.74 -17.82 21.26
C GLN A 3 -2.69 -17.64 20.15
N THR A 4 -1.91 -18.65 19.83
CA THR A 4 -0.87 -18.60 18.79
C THR A 4 -1.41 -18.70 17.37
N THR A 5 -2.57 -19.34 17.18
CA THR A 5 -3.18 -19.52 15.85
C THR A 5 -3.92 -18.29 15.32
N LEU A 6 -4.39 -17.41 16.21
CA LEU A 6 -5.07 -16.17 15.80
C LEU A 6 -4.09 -15.08 15.31
N ARG A 7 -2.90 -14.99 15.94
CA ARG A 7 -1.84 -14.07 15.48
C ARG A 7 -1.28 -14.43 14.09
N GLN A 8 -1.13 -15.73 13.80
CA GLN A 8 -0.64 -16.16 12.48
C GLN A 8 -1.66 -15.93 11.36
N ARG A 9 -2.97 -16.04 11.64
CA ARG A 9 -4.02 -15.78 10.63
C ARG A 9 -4.21 -14.29 10.34
N ALA A 10 -3.99 -13.41 11.32
CA ALA A 10 -4.03 -11.95 11.11
C ALA A 10 -2.87 -11.46 10.23
N LEU A 11 -1.67 -12.04 10.38
CA LEU A 11 -0.49 -11.66 9.61
C LEU A 11 -0.56 -12.11 8.13
N THR A 12 -1.25 -13.22 7.81
CA THR A 12 -1.44 -13.67 6.42
C THR A 12 -2.44 -12.81 5.63
N GLY A 13 -3.40 -12.14 6.31
CA GLY A 13 -4.33 -11.21 5.68
C GLY A 13 -3.72 -9.85 5.32
N LEU A 14 -2.72 -9.40 6.08
CA LEU A 14 -2.00 -8.13 5.85
C LEU A 14 -1.22 -8.14 4.52
N GLY A 15 -0.58 -9.26 4.20
CA GLY A 15 0.18 -9.41 2.96
C GLY A 15 -0.66 -9.26 1.70
N GLN A 16 -1.86 -9.83 1.67
CA GLN A 16 -2.63 -9.94 0.42
C GLN A 16 -3.31 -8.64 -0.05
N LEU A 17 -3.63 -7.69 0.83
CA LEU A 17 -4.32 -6.44 0.46
C LEU A 17 -3.37 -5.29 0.10
N LEU A 18 -2.21 -5.20 0.71
CA LEU A 18 -1.13 -4.29 0.28
C LEU A 18 -0.55 -4.73 -1.07
N ILE A 19 -0.52 -6.03 -1.34
CA ILE A 19 0.04 -6.64 -2.55
C ILE A 19 -0.81 -6.35 -3.78
N THR A 20 -2.15 -6.40 -3.70
CA THR A 20 -3.00 -6.13 -4.86
C THR A 20 -2.93 -4.68 -5.33
N ALA A 21 -2.71 -3.72 -4.44
CA ALA A 21 -2.50 -2.33 -4.82
C ALA A 21 -1.10 -2.07 -5.42
N LEU A 22 -0.05 -2.73 -4.89
CA LEU A 22 1.34 -2.55 -5.36
C LEU A 22 1.58 -3.23 -6.72
N VAL A 23 1.05 -4.44 -6.93
CA VAL A 23 1.24 -5.20 -8.18
C VAL A 23 0.47 -4.56 -9.36
N CYS A 24 -0.69 -3.94 -9.13
CA CYS A 24 -1.43 -3.25 -10.20
C CYS A 24 -0.77 -1.93 -10.66
N LEU A 25 0.03 -1.25 -9.84
CA LEU A 25 0.73 -0.01 -10.22
C LEU A 25 1.96 -0.28 -11.11
N LEU A 26 2.63 -1.41 -10.94
CA LEU A 26 3.85 -1.76 -11.70
C LEU A 26 3.58 -2.22 -13.15
N CYS A 27 2.34 -2.57 -13.50
CA CYS A 27 1.98 -2.98 -14.86
C CYS A 27 1.63 -1.81 -15.81
N ALA A 28 1.49 -0.57 -15.32
CA ALA A 28 0.97 0.55 -16.11
C ALA A 28 2.05 1.42 -16.76
N THR A 29 3.33 1.30 -16.35
CA THR A 29 4.41 2.06 -16.98
C THR A 29 5.14 1.20 -18.00
N GLY A 30 4.72 1.36 -19.27
CA GLY A 30 5.40 0.75 -20.43
C GLY A 30 6.81 1.32 -20.58
N TRP A 31 7.76 0.78 -19.87
CA TRP A 31 9.17 1.10 -20.02
C TRP A 31 9.74 0.36 -21.23
N SER A 32 10.29 1.12 -22.13
CA SER A 32 11.01 0.55 -23.26
C SER A 32 12.24 -0.22 -22.74
N LEU A 33 12.18 -1.54 -22.87
CA LEU A 33 13.23 -2.51 -22.50
C LEU A 33 14.58 -2.27 -23.19
N THR A 34 14.71 -1.24 -24.02
CA THR A 34 15.78 -1.15 -25.02
C THR A 34 17.01 -0.32 -24.60
N SER A 35 16.93 0.58 -23.62
CA SER A 35 18.10 1.45 -23.35
C SER A 35 19.01 1.01 -22.20
N TRP A 36 18.51 0.19 -21.28
CA TRP A 36 19.23 -0.26 -20.08
C TRP A 36 20.04 -1.55 -20.29
N ALA A 37 19.57 -2.41 -21.19
CA ALA A 37 20.22 -3.69 -21.46
C ALA A 37 21.58 -3.56 -22.18
N GLN A 38 21.86 -2.40 -22.74
CA GLN A 38 23.04 -2.25 -23.63
C GLN A 38 24.35 -1.95 -22.91
N SER A 39 24.38 -1.43 -21.67
CA SER A 39 25.63 -1.07 -21.01
C SER A 39 26.21 -2.17 -20.11
N ALA A 40 25.37 -2.97 -19.45
CA ALA A 40 25.81 -4.04 -18.55
C ALA A 40 26.07 -5.39 -19.24
N THR A 41 25.64 -5.55 -20.51
CA THR A 41 25.77 -6.82 -21.25
C THR A 41 26.89 -6.83 -22.28
N ALA A 42 27.69 -5.78 -22.38
CA ALA A 42 28.70 -5.64 -23.42
C ALA A 42 29.79 -6.74 -23.39
N ASP A 43 30.04 -7.38 -22.24
CA ASP A 43 31.01 -8.46 -22.04
C ASP A 43 30.39 -9.87 -21.94
N LEU A 44 29.05 -9.98 -22.03
CA LEU A 44 28.36 -11.28 -21.88
C LEU A 44 28.32 -12.04 -23.20
N SER A 45 28.56 -13.35 -23.12
CA SER A 45 28.35 -14.21 -24.30
C SER A 45 26.90 -14.20 -24.78
N PRO A 46 26.61 -14.42 -26.09
CA PRO A 46 25.24 -14.50 -26.59
C PRO A 46 24.37 -15.52 -25.85
N HIS A 47 24.95 -16.59 -25.37
CA HIS A 47 24.26 -17.61 -24.57
C HIS A 47 23.86 -17.07 -23.18
N ALA A 48 24.74 -16.28 -22.53
CA ALA A 48 24.44 -15.65 -21.24
C ALA A 48 23.33 -14.59 -21.38
N VAL A 49 23.34 -13.81 -22.45
CA VAL A 49 22.29 -12.82 -22.74
C VAL A 49 20.92 -13.52 -22.91
N GLN A 50 20.87 -14.65 -23.62
CA GLN A 50 19.63 -15.42 -23.78
C GLN A 50 19.16 -16.00 -22.42
N ALA A 51 20.08 -16.57 -21.64
CA ALA A 51 19.77 -17.11 -20.31
C ALA A 51 19.20 -16.05 -19.38
N ILE A 52 19.78 -14.84 -19.33
CA ILE A 52 19.27 -13.71 -18.56
C ILE A 52 17.85 -13.32 -19.02
N SER A 53 17.63 -13.25 -20.34
CA SER A 53 16.32 -12.94 -20.90
C SER A 53 15.26 -13.97 -20.46
N ASP A 54 15.59 -15.26 -20.55
CA ASP A 54 14.70 -16.36 -20.17
C ASP A 54 14.42 -16.35 -18.67
N LEU A 55 15.43 -16.08 -17.83
CA LEU A 55 15.26 -15.94 -16.38
C LEU A 55 14.37 -14.76 -16.02
N ARG A 56 14.53 -13.60 -16.66
CA ARG A 56 13.64 -12.43 -16.46
C ARG A 56 12.20 -12.80 -16.76
N GLN A 57 11.95 -13.43 -17.91
CA GLN A 57 10.61 -13.86 -18.30
C GLN A 57 10.01 -14.83 -17.28
N LYS A 58 10.80 -15.81 -16.80
CA LYS A 58 10.36 -16.75 -15.75
C LYS A 58 10.04 -16.04 -14.45
N ALA A 59 10.92 -15.14 -13.99
CA ALA A 59 10.76 -14.39 -12.76
C ALA A 59 9.49 -13.53 -12.76
N PHE A 60 9.24 -12.77 -13.83
CA PHE A 60 8.01 -11.99 -13.97
C PHE A 60 6.77 -12.87 -14.04
N THR A 61 6.83 -13.96 -14.83
CA THR A 61 5.69 -14.89 -14.96
C THR A 61 5.34 -15.56 -13.62
N ALA A 62 6.34 -16.02 -12.88
CA ALA A 62 6.15 -16.61 -11.54
C ALA A 62 5.58 -15.58 -10.56
N SER A 63 6.09 -14.33 -10.56
CA SER A 63 5.58 -13.24 -9.74
C SER A 63 4.09 -12.96 -10.03
N GLN A 64 3.71 -12.85 -11.30
CA GLN A 64 2.33 -12.60 -11.72
C GLN A 64 1.38 -13.76 -11.35
N LYS A 65 1.87 -15.01 -11.37
CA LYS A 65 1.10 -16.18 -10.98
C LYS A 65 1.01 -16.42 -9.47
N GLY A 66 1.67 -15.57 -8.65
CA GLY A 66 1.73 -15.76 -7.20
C GLY A 66 2.66 -16.90 -6.76
N GLN A 67 3.51 -17.40 -7.65
CA GLN A 67 4.51 -18.44 -7.39
C GLN A 67 5.77 -17.80 -6.77
N PHE A 68 5.59 -17.18 -5.59
CA PHE A 68 6.60 -16.27 -5.02
C PHE A 68 7.93 -16.95 -4.68
N THR A 69 7.92 -18.21 -4.26
CA THR A 69 9.16 -18.96 -3.98
C THR A 69 9.99 -19.18 -5.24
N GLU A 70 9.36 -19.55 -6.35
CA GLU A 70 10.02 -19.71 -7.64
C GLU A 70 10.51 -18.36 -8.17
N ALA A 71 9.69 -17.31 -8.02
CA ALA A 71 10.06 -15.95 -8.43
C ALA A 71 11.30 -15.47 -7.67
N GLU A 72 11.37 -15.68 -6.34
CA GLU A 72 12.54 -15.31 -5.52
C GLU A 72 13.81 -16.03 -6.00
N THR A 73 13.69 -17.32 -6.37
CA THR A 73 14.81 -18.09 -6.93
C THR A 73 15.31 -17.45 -8.24
N TYR A 74 14.42 -17.19 -9.19
CA TYR A 74 14.81 -16.60 -10.48
C TYR A 74 15.37 -15.19 -10.35
N TRP A 75 14.83 -14.34 -9.44
CA TRP A 75 15.40 -13.03 -9.16
C TRP A 75 16.79 -13.14 -8.51
N SER A 76 17.01 -14.14 -7.66
CA SER A 76 18.32 -14.39 -7.03
C SER A 76 19.36 -14.82 -8.05
N GLU A 77 19.01 -15.73 -8.96
CA GLU A 77 19.88 -16.12 -10.07
C GLU A 77 20.23 -14.92 -10.98
N LEU A 78 19.25 -14.04 -11.26
CA LEU A 78 19.50 -12.82 -12.06
C LEU A 78 20.46 -11.86 -11.36
N ILE A 79 20.37 -11.72 -10.04
CA ILE A 79 21.28 -10.89 -9.24
C ILE A 79 22.72 -11.44 -9.30
N GLU A 80 22.91 -12.77 -9.37
CA GLU A 80 24.24 -13.35 -9.55
C GLU A 80 24.86 -12.95 -10.90
N TYR A 81 24.05 -12.83 -11.96
CA TYR A 81 24.54 -12.38 -13.28
C TYR A 81 24.74 -10.87 -13.35
N LEU A 82 23.89 -10.08 -12.69
CA LEU A 82 23.81 -8.63 -12.83
C LEU A 82 23.64 -7.97 -11.43
N PRO A 83 24.65 -8.07 -10.54
CA PRO A 83 24.53 -7.61 -9.15
C PRO A 83 24.36 -6.09 -9.02
N ASP A 84 24.79 -5.31 -10.02
CA ASP A 84 24.71 -3.85 -10.01
C ASP A 84 23.40 -3.31 -10.59
N GLU A 85 22.44 -4.17 -10.94
CA GLU A 85 21.15 -3.76 -11.45
C GLU A 85 20.12 -3.59 -10.33
N ALA A 86 19.89 -2.35 -9.89
CA ALA A 86 19.00 -1.99 -8.78
C ALA A 86 17.57 -2.60 -8.92
N ALA A 87 17.07 -2.70 -10.15
CA ALA A 87 15.73 -3.22 -10.42
C ALA A 87 15.56 -4.70 -10.01
N LEU A 88 16.62 -5.50 -10.09
CA LEU A 88 16.56 -6.92 -9.70
C LEU A 88 16.41 -7.08 -8.20
N TRP A 89 17.13 -6.28 -7.42
CA TRP A 89 17.01 -6.21 -5.97
C TRP A 89 15.61 -5.74 -5.57
N SER A 90 15.09 -4.66 -6.18
CA SER A 90 13.74 -4.19 -5.91
C SER A 90 12.68 -5.26 -6.21
N ASN A 91 12.80 -5.98 -7.34
CA ASN A 91 11.85 -7.02 -7.72
C ASN A 91 11.90 -8.22 -6.76
N ARG A 92 13.10 -8.63 -6.30
CA ARG A 92 13.20 -9.67 -5.27
C ARG A 92 12.59 -9.20 -3.96
N GLY A 93 12.85 -7.95 -3.55
CA GLY A 93 12.23 -7.33 -2.38
C GLY A 93 10.69 -7.36 -2.46
N ASN A 94 10.11 -7.01 -3.62
CA ASN A 94 8.65 -7.07 -3.84
C ASN A 94 8.10 -8.50 -3.66
N VAL A 95 8.81 -9.50 -4.17
CA VAL A 95 8.44 -10.91 -4.00
C VAL A 95 8.54 -11.32 -2.53
N ARG A 96 9.57 -10.88 -1.80
CA ARG A 96 9.75 -11.12 -0.36
C ARG A 96 8.65 -10.46 0.48
N VAL A 97 8.23 -9.23 0.14
CA VAL A 97 7.05 -8.60 0.74
C VAL A 97 5.81 -9.48 0.54
N SER A 98 5.62 -10.00 -0.67
CA SER A 98 4.50 -10.90 -0.99
C SER A 98 4.51 -12.20 -0.18
N GLN A 99 5.66 -12.62 0.31
CA GLN A 99 5.84 -13.76 1.21
C GLN A 99 5.81 -13.36 2.70
N ASN A 100 5.56 -12.08 3.02
CA ASN A 100 5.65 -11.52 4.37
C ASN A 100 7.06 -11.59 4.99
N LYS A 101 8.12 -11.63 4.16
CA LYS A 101 9.52 -11.58 4.54
C LYS A 101 10.01 -10.12 4.51
N LEU A 102 9.44 -9.28 5.41
CA LEU A 102 9.66 -7.83 5.35
C LEU A 102 11.10 -7.43 5.67
N VAL A 103 11.77 -8.15 6.56
CA VAL A 103 13.17 -7.86 6.95
C VAL A 103 14.11 -8.12 5.78
N GLU A 104 13.96 -9.27 5.13
CA GLU A 104 14.76 -9.65 3.97
C GLU A 104 14.46 -8.74 2.75
N ALA A 105 13.21 -8.26 2.64
CA ALA A 105 12.85 -7.27 1.62
C ALA A 105 13.55 -5.93 1.84
N LEU A 106 13.72 -5.49 3.11
CA LEU A 106 14.46 -4.27 3.43
C LEU A 106 15.94 -4.37 3.03
N GLU A 107 16.57 -5.54 3.20
CA GLU A 107 17.95 -5.76 2.74
C GLU A 107 18.06 -5.53 1.22
N ASP A 108 17.12 -6.08 0.46
CA ASP A 108 17.06 -5.92 -0.98
C ASP A 108 16.82 -4.46 -1.40
N TYR A 109 15.87 -3.78 -0.76
CA TYR A 109 15.60 -2.37 -1.06
C TYR A 109 16.76 -1.45 -0.65
N ASN A 110 17.49 -1.76 0.43
CA ASN A 110 18.69 -1.02 0.80
C ASN A 110 19.74 -1.12 -0.30
N GLN A 111 19.94 -2.31 -0.87
CA GLN A 111 20.84 -2.50 -1.99
C GLN A 111 20.35 -1.75 -3.24
N ALA A 112 19.06 -1.80 -3.53
CA ALA A 112 18.48 -1.07 -4.67
C ALA A 112 18.65 0.45 -4.55
N VAL A 113 18.45 1.01 -3.33
CA VAL A 113 18.69 2.43 -3.03
C VAL A 113 20.17 2.80 -3.19
N ALA A 114 21.08 1.93 -2.71
CA ALA A 114 22.52 2.17 -2.83
C ALA A 114 22.98 2.20 -4.30
N LEU A 115 22.39 1.35 -5.15
CA LEU A 115 22.71 1.26 -6.57
C LEU A 115 22.06 2.37 -7.43
N ALA A 116 20.91 2.90 -7.00
CA ALA A 116 20.18 3.91 -7.77
C ALA A 116 19.53 4.97 -6.84
N PRO A 117 20.35 5.79 -6.16
CA PRO A 117 19.87 6.77 -5.18
C PRO A 117 19.04 7.89 -5.78
N GLU A 118 19.11 8.09 -7.11
CA GLU A 118 18.31 9.08 -7.85
C GLU A 118 16.95 8.54 -8.32
N ARG A 119 16.64 7.28 -8.04
CA ARG A 119 15.37 6.65 -8.44
C ARG A 119 14.38 6.66 -7.29
N PRO A 120 13.14 7.15 -7.50
CA PRO A 120 12.11 7.17 -6.45
C PRO A 120 11.60 5.78 -6.06
N ASP A 121 11.49 4.85 -7.04
CA ASP A 121 10.85 3.54 -6.83
C ASP A 121 11.44 2.71 -5.67
N PRO A 122 12.79 2.57 -5.49
CA PRO A 122 13.35 1.83 -4.37
C PRO A 122 12.98 2.41 -3.01
N TYR A 123 12.94 3.74 -2.88
CA TYR A 123 12.52 4.41 -1.64
C TYR A 123 11.03 4.17 -1.37
N LEU A 124 10.17 4.28 -2.40
CA LEU A 124 8.73 4.05 -2.25
C LEU A 124 8.46 2.64 -1.73
N ASN A 125 9.12 1.64 -2.30
CA ASN A 125 8.96 0.23 -1.92
C ASN A 125 9.53 -0.04 -0.52
N ARG A 126 10.70 0.55 -0.18
CA ARG A 126 11.30 0.42 1.15
C ARG A 126 10.43 1.07 2.21
N GLY A 127 9.91 2.26 1.95
CA GLY A 127 8.96 2.94 2.82
C GLY A 127 7.73 2.10 3.13
N ALA A 128 7.15 1.43 2.13
CA ALA A 128 6.01 0.54 2.33
C ALA A 128 6.36 -0.70 3.18
N ALA A 129 7.55 -1.27 3.03
CA ALA A 129 8.02 -2.36 3.88
C ALA A 129 8.28 -1.90 5.32
N LEU A 130 8.84 -0.69 5.51
CA LEU A 130 9.03 -0.05 6.81
C LEU A 130 7.70 0.22 7.52
N GLU A 131 6.68 0.71 6.80
CA GLU A 131 5.31 0.81 7.33
C GLU A 131 4.78 -0.55 7.81
N GLY A 132 5.00 -1.61 7.04
CA GLY A 132 4.61 -2.98 7.40
C GLY A 132 5.24 -3.47 8.71
N LEU A 133 6.42 -2.95 9.04
CA LEU A 133 7.16 -3.22 10.28
C LEU A 133 6.85 -2.22 11.40
N GLY A 134 6.00 -1.23 11.17
CA GLY A 134 5.69 -0.15 12.15
C GLY A 134 6.83 0.85 12.33
N ARG A 135 7.80 0.91 11.41
CA ARG A 135 8.92 1.86 11.41
C ARG A 135 8.52 3.15 10.70
N TRP A 136 7.59 3.88 11.33
CA TRP A 136 6.89 5.00 10.71
C TRP A 136 7.81 6.16 10.34
N GLU A 137 8.73 6.55 11.22
CA GLU A 137 9.67 7.64 10.99
C GLU A 137 10.60 7.36 9.81
N ASP A 138 11.09 6.12 9.71
CA ASP A 138 11.93 5.70 8.60
C ASP A 138 11.15 5.70 7.28
N ALA A 139 9.89 5.26 7.31
CA ALA A 139 9.01 5.30 6.14
C ALA A 139 8.74 6.74 5.67
N ILE A 140 8.51 7.68 6.61
CA ILE A 140 8.34 9.11 6.30
C ILE A 140 9.60 9.68 5.64
N ALA A 141 10.79 9.30 6.10
CA ALA A 141 12.04 9.73 5.49
C ALA A 141 12.15 9.25 4.03
N ASP A 142 11.83 7.99 3.79
CA ASP A 142 11.84 7.42 2.43
C ASP A 142 10.81 8.10 1.50
N TYR A 143 9.56 8.28 1.94
CA TYR A 143 8.56 8.98 1.14
C TYR A 143 8.90 10.45 0.91
N THR A 144 9.58 11.08 1.86
CA THR A 144 10.08 12.44 1.67
C THR A 144 11.17 12.48 0.60
N GLN A 145 12.03 11.46 0.53
CA GLN A 145 13.01 11.33 -0.54
C GLN A 145 12.32 11.09 -1.90
N VAL A 146 11.27 10.25 -1.96
CA VAL A 146 10.45 10.10 -3.18
C VAL A 146 9.93 11.44 -3.65
N LEU A 147 9.35 12.25 -2.75
CA LEU A 147 8.79 13.57 -3.06
C LEU A 147 9.84 14.62 -3.41
N ALA A 148 11.07 14.48 -2.94
CA ALA A 148 12.19 15.30 -3.37
C ALA A 148 12.60 14.99 -4.82
N LEU A 149 12.52 13.73 -5.23
CA LEU A 149 12.84 13.25 -6.58
C LEU A 149 11.66 13.43 -7.56
N ASN A 150 10.44 13.25 -7.09
CA ASN A 150 9.19 13.39 -7.84
C ASN A 150 8.13 14.11 -7.00
N PRO A 151 8.04 15.47 -7.07
CA PRO A 151 7.12 16.24 -6.26
C PRO A 151 5.63 16.04 -6.55
N ASP A 152 5.28 15.41 -7.66
CA ASP A 152 3.89 15.20 -8.09
C ASP A 152 3.42 13.74 -7.87
N ASP A 153 4.14 12.96 -7.07
CA ASP A 153 3.78 11.57 -6.76
C ASP A 153 2.65 11.52 -5.72
N ALA A 154 1.42 11.34 -6.21
CA ALA A 154 0.23 11.22 -5.36
C ALA A 154 0.29 10.00 -4.41
N ALA A 155 0.91 8.90 -4.85
CA ALA A 155 1.04 7.70 -4.02
C ALA A 155 2.00 7.94 -2.85
N ALA A 156 3.12 8.63 -3.10
CA ALA A 156 4.08 8.97 -2.04
C ALA A 156 3.47 9.91 -1.00
N TYR A 157 2.67 10.91 -1.40
CA TYR A 157 1.92 11.74 -0.45
C TYR A 157 0.95 10.89 0.37
N ASN A 158 0.11 10.06 -0.26
CA ASN A 158 -0.83 9.21 0.46
C ASN A 158 -0.12 8.29 1.46
N ASN A 159 0.99 7.68 1.06
CA ASN A 159 1.74 6.75 1.92
C ASN A 159 2.46 7.49 3.05
N ARG A 160 3.01 8.69 2.80
CA ARG A 160 3.55 9.51 3.88
C ARG A 160 2.46 9.91 4.87
N GLY A 161 1.28 10.26 4.38
CA GLY A 161 0.10 10.47 5.22
C GLY A 161 -0.27 9.25 6.06
N ASN A 162 -0.19 8.04 5.52
CA ASN A 162 -0.42 6.80 6.28
C ASN A 162 0.61 6.64 7.41
N ALA A 163 1.88 6.89 7.14
CA ALA A 163 2.94 6.80 8.14
C ALA A 163 2.80 7.89 9.23
N GLN A 164 2.43 9.13 8.85
CA GLN A 164 2.10 10.21 9.80
C GLN A 164 0.90 9.83 10.69
N ALA A 165 -0.15 9.26 10.10
CA ALA A 165 -1.31 8.76 10.84
C ALA A 165 -0.93 7.63 11.80
N GLY A 166 0.01 6.76 11.42
CA GLY A 166 0.58 5.72 12.28
C GLY A 166 1.25 6.26 13.55
N LEU A 167 1.83 7.47 13.47
CA LEU A 167 2.39 8.23 14.60
C LEU A 167 1.33 9.07 15.34
N GLY A 168 0.11 9.14 14.85
CA GLY A 168 -0.95 10.00 15.42
C GLY A 168 -0.85 11.47 14.97
N HIS A 169 -0.02 11.81 13.99
CA HIS A 169 0.14 13.16 13.47
C HIS A 169 -0.94 13.48 12.44
N TRP A 170 -2.20 13.62 12.89
CA TRP A 170 -3.38 13.64 12.02
C TRP A 170 -3.48 14.88 11.13
N GLU A 171 -3.03 16.05 11.60
CA GLU A 171 -3.03 17.30 10.82
C GLU A 171 -2.08 17.20 9.62
N THR A 172 -0.89 16.66 9.82
CA THR A 172 0.08 16.46 8.73
C THR A 172 -0.34 15.35 7.78
N ALA A 173 -0.93 14.27 8.32
CA ALA A 173 -1.52 13.21 7.51
C ALA A 173 -2.65 13.74 6.61
N LEU A 174 -3.55 14.57 7.16
CA LEU A 174 -4.63 15.20 6.40
C LEU A 174 -4.09 16.05 5.25
N ALA A 175 -3.07 16.88 5.51
CA ALA A 175 -2.46 17.71 4.47
C ALA A 175 -1.87 16.86 3.32
N ASP A 176 -1.19 15.76 3.66
CA ASP A 176 -0.62 14.83 2.68
C ASP A 176 -1.72 14.10 1.88
N TYR A 177 -2.79 13.62 2.53
CA TYR A 177 -3.92 12.99 1.83
C TYR A 177 -4.65 13.95 0.89
N GLN A 178 -4.85 15.21 1.31
CA GLN A 178 -5.44 16.26 0.48
C GLN A 178 -4.57 16.53 -0.74
N LYS A 179 -3.25 16.66 -0.55
CA LYS A 179 -2.31 16.86 -1.66
C LYS A 179 -2.33 15.68 -2.63
N ALA A 180 -2.38 14.44 -2.15
CA ALA A 180 -2.53 13.24 -2.98
C ALA A 180 -3.84 13.26 -3.80
N ALA A 181 -4.95 13.66 -3.17
CA ALA A 181 -6.27 13.75 -3.82
C ALA A 181 -6.36 14.89 -4.85
N ASP A 182 -5.58 15.96 -4.68
CA ASP A 182 -5.48 17.09 -5.63
C ASP A 182 -4.65 16.69 -6.84
N LEU A 183 -3.54 15.97 -6.63
CA LEU A 183 -2.67 15.49 -7.70
C LEU A 183 -3.35 14.41 -8.56
N ASP A 184 -4.06 13.47 -7.92
CA ASP A 184 -4.90 12.49 -8.61
C ASP A 184 -6.35 12.54 -8.13
N PRO A 185 -7.24 13.28 -8.83
CA PRO A 185 -8.66 13.36 -8.50
C PRO A 185 -9.42 12.02 -8.56
N LYS A 186 -8.83 10.95 -9.11
CA LYS A 186 -9.41 9.60 -9.15
C LYS A 186 -8.90 8.72 -8.01
N PHE A 187 -7.93 9.17 -7.24
CA PHE A 187 -7.36 8.41 -6.12
C PHE A 187 -8.35 8.37 -4.94
N ALA A 188 -9.31 7.45 -5.03
CA ALA A 188 -10.40 7.34 -4.06
C ALA A 188 -9.92 7.05 -2.64
N PHE A 189 -8.83 6.27 -2.47
CA PHE A 189 -8.25 5.99 -1.15
C PHE A 189 -7.69 7.24 -0.47
N ALA A 190 -6.98 8.11 -1.19
CA ALA A 190 -6.48 9.36 -0.62
C ALA A 190 -7.64 10.23 -0.10
N ARG A 191 -8.75 10.32 -0.85
CA ARG A 191 -9.95 11.04 -0.43
C ARG A 191 -10.63 10.45 0.79
N VAL A 192 -10.71 9.11 0.88
CA VAL A 192 -11.25 8.44 2.09
C VAL A 192 -10.34 8.68 3.28
N ASN A 193 -9.03 8.54 3.10
CA ASN A 193 -8.06 8.77 4.16
C ASN A 193 -8.10 10.22 4.67
N ALA A 194 -8.27 11.21 3.78
CA ALA A 194 -8.50 12.60 4.17
C ALA A 194 -9.77 12.75 5.03
N ALA A 195 -10.89 12.17 4.60
CA ALA A 195 -12.13 12.24 5.36
C ALA A 195 -12.07 11.49 6.71
N LEU A 196 -11.33 10.38 6.78
CA LEU A 196 -11.05 9.67 8.02
C LEU A 196 -10.22 10.53 8.98
N ALA A 197 -9.20 11.23 8.47
CA ALA A 197 -8.39 12.16 9.26
C ALA A 197 -9.20 13.37 9.75
N GLU A 198 -10.07 13.94 8.89
CA GLU A 198 -11.02 14.99 9.30
C GLU A 198 -11.91 14.55 10.47
N TYR A 199 -12.45 13.32 10.40
CA TYR A 199 -13.26 12.79 11.48
C TYR A 199 -12.46 12.63 12.79
N GLN A 200 -11.22 12.15 12.69
CA GLN A 200 -10.31 12.00 13.83
C GLN A 200 -10.00 13.35 14.50
N LEU A 201 -9.90 14.41 13.71
CA LEU A 201 -9.69 15.79 14.17
C LEU A 201 -10.96 16.46 14.73
N GLY A 202 -12.09 15.76 14.74
CA GLY A 202 -13.36 16.27 15.26
C GLY A 202 -14.21 17.02 14.24
N HIS A 203 -13.81 17.07 12.98
CA HIS A 203 -14.54 17.73 11.89
C HIS A 203 -15.60 16.79 11.28
N ALA A 204 -16.49 16.23 12.11
CA ALA A 204 -17.42 15.19 11.74
C ALA A 204 -18.34 15.58 10.56
N ASP A 205 -18.85 16.82 10.53
CA ASP A 205 -19.73 17.29 9.46
C ASP A 205 -19.02 17.33 8.11
N GLU A 206 -17.75 17.75 8.06
CA GLU A 206 -16.94 17.75 6.85
C GLU A 206 -16.69 16.33 6.39
N ALA A 207 -16.27 15.45 7.28
CA ALA A 207 -16.03 14.03 6.98
C ALA A 207 -17.30 13.38 6.37
N ILE A 208 -18.48 13.61 6.96
CA ILE A 208 -19.76 13.09 6.45
C ILE A 208 -20.06 13.63 5.05
N ARG A 209 -19.83 14.92 4.79
CA ARG A 209 -20.01 15.49 3.44
C ARG A 209 -19.10 14.79 2.41
N GLN A 210 -17.84 14.58 2.77
CA GLN A 210 -16.87 13.91 1.91
C GLN A 210 -17.24 12.43 1.68
N PHE A 211 -17.58 11.67 2.72
CA PHE A 211 -18.03 10.29 2.58
C PHE A 211 -19.30 10.16 1.73
N ARG A 212 -20.29 11.04 1.90
CA ARG A 212 -21.48 11.07 1.03
C ARG A 212 -21.11 11.33 -0.44
N SER A 213 -20.19 12.22 -0.71
CA SER A 213 -19.69 12.48 -2.06
C SER A 213 -19.00 11.24 -2.64
N LEU A 214 -18.15 10.59 -1.86
CA LEU A 214 -17.44 9.37 -2.26
C LEU A 214 -18.39 8.20 -2.53
N THR A 215 -19.38 7.96 -1.68
CA THR A 215 -20.34 6.87 -1.87
C THR A 215 -21.26 7.08 -3.07
N ARG A 216 -21.55 8.34 -3.44
CA ARG A 216 -22.26 8.65 -4.69
C ARG A 216 -21.40 8.42 -5.92
N ARG A 217 -20.12 8.81 -5.86
CA ARG A 217 -19.19 8.68 -6.99
C ARG A 217 -18.71 7.24 -7.20
N TYR A 218 -18.54 6.50 -6.11
CA TYR A 218 -18.03 5.13 -6.09
C TYR A 218 -18.99 4.22 -5.27
N PRO A 219 -20.14 3.83 -5.84
CA PRO A 219 -21.19 3.10 -5.09
C PRO A 219 -20.74 1.75 -4.50
N SER A 220 -19.75 1.09 -5.11
CA SER A 220 -19.19 -0.18 -4.65
C SER A 220 -17.98 -0.03 -3.70
N PHE A 221 -17.65 1.19 -3.28
CA PHE A 221 -16.52 1.42 -2.39
C PHE A 221 -16.94 1.20 -0.93
N ALA A 222 -16.77 -0.02 -0.45
CA ALA A 222 -17.20 -0.44 0.88
C ALA A 222 -16.57 0.40 2.00
N ASP A 223 -15.31 0.81 1.87
CA ASP A 223 -14.59 1.60 2.87
C ASP A 223 -15.28 2.94 3.17
N ALA A 224 -15.59 3.70 2.11
CA ALA A 224 -16.29 4.98 2.26
C ALA A 224 -17.72 4.82 2.84
N ARG A 225 -18.41 3.72 2.48
CA ARG A 225 -19.75 3.44 3.04
C ARG A 225 -19.69 3.06 4.51
N ALA A 226 -18.76 2.22 4.91
CA ALA A 226 -18.59 1.82 6.29
C ALA A 226 -18.19 3.03 7.16
N ALA A 227 -17.29 3.88 6.68
CA ALA A 227 -16.94 5.13 7.35
C ALA A 227 -18.13 6.10 7.46
N LEU A 228 -18.92 6.23 6.38
CA LEU A 228 -20.15 7.02 6.42
C LEU A 228 -21.13 6.49 7.46
N THR A 229 -21.34 5.16 7.53
CA THR A 229 -22.22 4.53 8.53
C THR A 229 -21.78 4.91 9.95
N ALA A 230 -20.51 4.72 10.27
CA ALA A 230 -19.94 5.02 11.58
C ALA A 230 -20.10 6.51 11.94
N ALA A 231 -19.77 7.40 11.00
CA ALA A 231 -19.85 8.84 11.19
C ALA A 231 -21.31 9.33 11.41
N LEU A 232 -22.25 8.84 10.59
CA LEU A 232 -23.68 9.15 10.72
C LEU A 232 -24.26 8.68 12.05
N TRP A 233 -23.89 7.47 12.46
CA TRP A 233 -24.31 6.94 13.75
C TRP A 233 -23.84 7.81 14.90
N GLY A 234 -22.57 8.23 14.88
CA GLY A 234 -21.99 9.14 15.86
C GLY A 234 -22.71 10.49 15.97
N GLN A 235 -23.42 10.91 14.92
CA GLN A 235 -24.22 12.14 14.86
C GLN A 235 -25.73 11.90 15.08
N GLY A 236 -26.15 10.70 15.48
CA GLY A 236 -27.56 10.36 15.75
C GLY A 236 -28.42 10.18 14.49
N MET A 237 -27.83 10.13 13.30
CA MET A 237 -28.53 9.92 12.03
C MET A 237 -28.71 8.41 11.76
N SER A 238 -29.37 7.70 12.69
CA SER A 238 -29.46 6.24 12.74
C SER A 238 -30.06 5.63 11.47
N GLY A 239 -31.17 6.14 10.97
CA GLY A 239 -31.84 5.57 9.78
C GLY A 239 -30.96 5.61 8.51
N GLU A 240 -30.17 6.69 8.30
CA GLU A 240 -29.23 6.76 7.18
C GLU A 240 -28.03 5.84 7.41
N ALA A 241 -27.55 5.72 8.65
CA ALA A 241 -26.45 4.81 9.02
C ALA A 241 -26.84 3.35 8.72
N GLU A 242 -27.99 2.89 9.21
CA GLU A 242 -28.50 1.53 8.98
C GLU A 242 -28.68 1.22 7.49
N SER A 243 -29.26 2.16 6.73
CA SER A 243 -29.43 2.02 5.28
C SER A 243 -28.08 1.84 4.54
N ASN A 244 -27.05 2.60 4.92
CA ASN A 244 -25.71 2.44 4.34
C ASN A 244 -25.08 1.10 4.75
N TRP A 245 -25.28 0.63 5.98
CA TRP A 245 -24.71 -0.61 6.49
C TRP A 245 -25.18 -1.86 5.75
N VAL A 246 -26.42 -1.90 5.32
CA VAL A 246 -26.94 -2.99 4.49
C VAL A 246 -26.08 -3.17 3.23
N ALA A 247 -25.71 -2.06 2.60
CA ALA A 247 -24.83 -2.11 1.43
C ALA A 247 -23.37 -2.50 1.79
N VAL A 248 -22.85 -2.05 2.93
CA VAL A 248 -21.51 -2.44 3.41
C VAL A 248 -21.39 -3.95 3.53
N VAL A 249 -22.34 -4.59 4.22
CA VAL A 249 -22.32 -6.04 4.44
C VAL A 249 -22.37 -6.83 3.13
N GLY A 250 -23.12 -6.32 2.14
CA GLY A 250 -23.18 -6.91 0.80
C GLY A 250 -21.91 -6.73 -0.02
N LEU A 251 -21.15 -5.66 0.21
CA LEU A 251 -19.91 -5.36 -0.51
C LEU A 251 -18.70 -6.03 0.13
N ASP A 252 -18.55 -5.90 1.47
CA ASP A 252 -17.45 -6.45 2.23
C ASP A 252 -17.81 -6.68 3.70
N GLY A 253 -18.09 -7.90 4.05
CA GLY A 253 -18.48 -8.29 5.41
C GLY A 253 -17.40 -8.15 6.48
N ARG A 254 -16.14 -7.88 6.09
CA ARG A 254 -15.01 -7.75 7.03
C ARG A 254 -15.11 -6.50 7.91
N TYR A 255 -15.89 -5.50 7.51
CA TYR A 255 -16.13 -4.30 8.34
C TYR A 255 -16.86 -4.60 9.66
N LYS A 256 -17.35 -5.82 9.87
CA LYS A 256 -17.85 -6.32 11.18
C LYS A 256 -16.73 -6.67 12.14
N ASP A 257 -15.51 -6.87 11.66
CA ASP A 257 -14.33 -7.19 12.46
C ASP A 257 -13.52 -5.93 12.77
N LEU A 258 -13.73 -5.38 13.97
CA LEU A 258 -13.04 -4.17 14.43
C LEU A 258 -11.52 -4.36 14.51
N ALA A 259 -11.04 -5.58 14.79
CA ALA A 259 -9.61 -5.86 14.78
C ALA A 259 -9.04 -5.72 13.36
N TRP A 260 -9.76 -6.22 12.35
CA TRP A 260 -9.39 -6.02 10.96
C TRP A 260 -9.44 -4.55 10.54
N VAL A 261 -10.49 -3.82 10.95
CA VAL A 261 -10.64 -2.38 10.63
C VAL A 261 -9.48 -1.56 11.24
N SER A 262 -9.12 -1.84 12.48
CA SER A 262 -8.05 -1.10 13.17
C SER A 262 -6.65 -1.49 12.73
N THR A 263 -6.38 -2.78 12.47
CA THR A 263 -5.03 -3.27 12.22
C THR A 263 -4.69 -3.37 10.73
N VAL A 264 -5.67 -3.75 9.89
CA VAL A 264 -5.47 -3.94 8.46
C VAL A 264 -5.86 -2.70 7.67
N ARG A 265 -7.07 -2.16 7.93
CA ARG A 265 -7.52 -0.91 7.29
C ARG A 265 -6.88 0.32 7.93
N ARG A 266 -6.38 0.19 9.16
CA ARG A 266 -5.71 1.25 9.92
C ARG A 266 -6.58 2.51 10.04
N TRP A 267 -7.88 2.30 10.28
CA TRP A 267 -8.77 3.41 10.54
C TRP A 267 -8.37 4.17 11.80
N PRO A 268 -8.58 5.49 11.84
CA PRO A 268 -8.33 6.30 13.03
C PRO A 268 -9.13 5.80 14.25
N PRO A 269 -8.57 5.91 15.45
CA PRO A 269 -9.22 5.43 16.68
C PRO A 269 -10.63 5.99 16.88
N ALA A 270 -10.88 7.27 16.58
CA ALA A 270 -12.21 7.86 16.70
C ALA A 270 -13.22 7.21 15.74
N MET A 271 -12.82 6.87 14.52
CA MET A 271 -13.70 6.23 13.57
C MET A 271 -13.95 4.75 13.93
N VAL A 272 -12.93 4.03 14.43
CA VAL A 272 -13.10 2.66 14.95
C VAL A 272 -14.10 2.66 16.12
N ALA A 273 -13.97 3.59 17.08
CA ALA A 273 -14.88 3.72 18.21
C ALA A 273 -16.32 4.07 17.77
N ALA A 274 -16.47 4.87 16.71
CA ALA A 274 -17.81 5.18 16.15
C ALA A 274 -18.43 3.94 15.50
N LEU A 275 -17.65 3.15 14.77
CA LEU A 275 -18.13 1.89 14.18
C LEU A 275 -18.47 0.85 15.26
N GLU A 276 -17.67 0.75 16.32
CA GLU A 276 -17.94 -0.12 17.46
C GLU A 276 -19.28 0.19 18.12
N LYS A 277 -19.57 1.48 18.37
CA LYS A 277 -20.88 1.91 18.92
C LYS A 277 -22.04 1.53 18.02
N PHE A 278 -21.86 1.55 16.71
CA PHE A 278 -22.87 1.11 15.76
C PHE A 278 -23.06 -0.42 15.78
N LEU A 279 -21.98 -1.19 15.90
CA LEU A 279 -22.03 -2.66 15.85
C LEU A 279 -22.56 -3.30 17.14
N ASN A 280 -22.51 -2.59 18.27
CA ASN A 280 -22.94 -3.07 19.60
C ASN A 280 -24.42 -2.72 19.91
N LEU A 281 -25.26 -2.59 18.89
CA LEU A 281 -26.71 -2.41 19.01
C LEU A 281 -27.45 -3.69 19.40
#